data_6bd1953750f1b522ae8377cb81d4250f
#
_entry.id   6bd1953750f1b522ae8377cb81d4250f
#
_cell.length_a   1.000
_cell.length_b   1.000
_cell.length_c   1.000
_cell.angle_alpha   90.00
_cell.angle_beta   90.00
_cell.angle_gamma   90.00
#
_symmetry.space_group_name_H-M   'P 1'
#
loop_
_entity.id
_entity.type
_entity.pdbx_description
1 polymer ?
#
loop_
_entity_poly.entity_id
_entity_poly.type
_entity_poly.pdbx_seq_one_letter_code
_entity_poly.pdbx_strand_id
1 'polypeptide(L)'
;MSLNPTRDRYESITKRDFRSALINLLESEYKILGSRRVIDLLSDDIEDLHREYYPRRSEVGFGEIVFRTTKDDGQRQSYGKKTEDYASVTVVLPLITKEDVERRIYYKKGDRNSNYEHREARDIETMVRLLKEAKRQGGLLSGAELSMLMNRSLSTIRKYLDAYLKKTGEILPLKGYVLDQGSLPTHKGIIISLYEQGISPADIVLKTGHSQNAVDRYIKHYTQIKKLLMKGMDEVAIKEITGRTMKVVKEYVRLYYDLNPQKALKTPGDKCRNSKSDCFSATVIFVLRYNR
;
A
#
# COMPACT_ATOMS: atom_id res chain seq x y z
N MET A 1 -60.32 -19.92 -3.56
CA MET A 1 -59.54 -18.74 -4.03
C MET A 1 -59.49 -18.78 -5.53
N SER A 2 -60.13 -17.85 -6.24
CA SER A 2 -60.15 -17.85 -7.69
C SER A 2 -58.79 -17.32 -8.17
N LEU A 3 -58.03 -18.18 -8.82
CA LEU A 3 -56.79 -17.82 -9.51
C LEU A 3 -57.08 -16.80 -10.62
N ASN A 4 -56.53 -15.62 -10.49
CA ASN A 4 -56.65 -14.59 -11.53
C ASN A 4 -55.54 -14.81 -12.59
N PRO A 5 -55.84 -15.46 -13.73
CA PRO A 5 -54.82 -15.93 -14.67
C PRO A 5 -54.07 -14.75 -15.34
N THR A 6 -54.61 -13.57 -15.27
CA THR A 6 -53.90 -12.36 -15.80
C THR A 6 -52.84 -11.89 -14.84
N ARG A 7 -53.07 -11.92 -13.54
CA ARG A 7 -52.11 -11.55 -12.51
C ARG A 7 -50.91 -12.50 -12.52
N ASP A 8 -51.15 -13.82 -12.60
CA ASP A 8 -50.10 -14.82 -12.63
C ASP A 8 -49.15 -14.69 -13.83
N ARG A 9 -49.68 -14.25 -15.00
CA ARG A 9 -48.87 -13.98 -16.19
C ARG A 9 -47.91 -12.81 -15.97
N TYR A 10 -48.33 -11.76 -15.36
CA TYR A 10 -47.46 -10.58 -15.09
C TYR A 10 -46.51 -10.82 -13.91
N GLU A 11 -46.93 -11.51 -12.86
CA GLU A 11 -46.05 -11.91 -11.76
C GLU A 11 -44.91 -12.83 -12.22
N SER A 12 -45.14 -13.64 -13.26
CA SER A 12 -44.07 -14.47 -13.83
C SER A 12 -42.93 -13.66 -14.49
N ILE A 13 -43.22 -12.44 -14.92
CA ILE A 13 -42.21 -11.52 -15.50
C ILE A 13 -41.31 -10.97 -14.40
N THR A 14 -41.85 -10.65 -13.23
CA THR A 14 -41.06 -10.12 -12.10
C THR A 14 -40.14 -11.16 -11.47
N LYS A 15 -40.37 -12.44 -11.74
CA LYS A 15 -39.54 -13.59 -11.29
C LYS A 15 -38.36 -13.87 -12.25
N ARG A 16 -38.16 -13.08 -13.30
CA ARG A 16 -37.03 -13.22 -14.24
C ARG A 16 -35.82 -12.43 -13.75
N ASP A 17 -35.42 -12.63 -12.52
CA ASP A 17 -34.24 -12.07 -11.93
C ASP A 17 -33.11 -13.12 -11.78
N PHE A 18 -31.90 -12.66 -11.45
CA PHE A 18 -30.74 -13.52 -11.28
C PHE A 18 -30.98 -14.60 -10.22
N ARG A 19 -31.60 -14.24 -9.08
CA ARG A 19 -31.90 -15.16 -7.99
C ARG A 19 -32.81 -16.31 -8.43
N SER A 20 -33.91 -15.98 -9.12
CA SER A 20 -34.83 -16.98 -9.62
C SER A 20 -34.17 -17.91 -10.66
N ALA A 21 -33.34 -17.38 -11.52
CA ALA A 21 -32.57 -18.13 -12.49
C ALA A 21 -31.57 -19.08 -11.79
N LEU A 22 -30.87 -18.60 -10.76
CA LEU A 22 -29.93 -19.38 -9.97
C LEU A 22 -30.61 -20.52 -9.22
N ILE A 23 -31.73 -20.24 -8.54
CA ILE A 23 -32.52 -21.28 -7.84
C ILE A 23 -32.97 -22.36 -8.83
N ASN A 24 -33.50 -21.96 -9.99
CA ASN A 24 -33.90 -22.92 -11.02
C ASN A 24 -32.72 -23.75 -11.52
N LEU A 25 -31.56 -23.16 -11.72
CA LEU A 25 -30.35 -23.86 -12.13
C LEU A 25 -29.93 -24.91 -11.08
N LEU A 26 -29.91 -24.50 -9.80
CA LEU A 26 -29.55 -25.41 -8.69
C LEU A 26 -30.53 -26.56 -8.51
N GLU A 27 -31.83 -26.31 -8.70
CA GLU A 27 -32.89 -27.34 -8.57
C GLU A 27 -32.97 -28.26 -9.80
N SER A 28 -32.90 -27.71 -11.01
CA SER A 28 -33.18 -28.48 -12.25
C SER A 28 -31.95 -29.15 -12.84
N GLU A 29 -30.84 -28.39 -12.94
CA GLU A 29 -29.62 -28.88 -13.61
C GLU A 29 -28.72 -29.64 -12.64
N TYR A 30 -28.44 -29.05 -11.48
CA TYR A 30 -27.51 -29.62 -10.51
C TYR A 30 -28.21 -30.59 -9.54
N LYS A 31 -29.56 -30.64 -9.53
CA LYS A 31 -30.37 -31.53 -8.68
C LYS A 31 -29.87 -31.54 -7.23
N ILE A 32 -29.57 -30.38 -6.70
CA ILE A 32 -29.16 -30.27 -5.31
C ILE A 32 -30.34 -30.67 -4.45
N LEU A 33 -30.29 -31.91 -4.00
CA LEU A 33 -31.31 -32.55 -3.14
C LEU A 33 -31.08 -32.02 -1.71
N GLY A 34 -31.53 -30.79 -1.46
CA GLY A 34 -31.47 -30.20 -0.15
C GLY A 34 -32.82 -29.66 0.27
N SER A 35 -32.94 -29.25 1.52
CA SER A 35 -34.12 -28.49 1.92
C SER A 35 -34.12 -27.15 1.15
N ARG A 36 -35.31 -26.65 0.81
CA ARG A 36 -35.48 -25.34 0.18
C ARG A 36 -34.69 -24.26 0.88
N ARG A 37 -34.57 -24.34 2.20
CA ARG A 37 -33.80 -23.42 3.03
C ARG A 37 -32.30 -23.44 2.69
N VAL A 38 -31.71 -24.59 2.35
CA VAL A 38 -30.31 -24.69 1.96
C VAL A 38 -30.09 -24.04 0.61
N ILE A 39 -31.00 -24.20 -0.34
CA ILE A 39 -30.94 -23.58 -1.67
C ILE A 39 -31.07 -22.05 -1.53
N ASP A 40 -31.97 -21.58 -0.68
CA ASP A 40 -32.16 -20.14 -0.42
C ASP A 40 -30.87 -19.52 0.21
N LEU A 41 -30.29 -20.19 1.21
CA LEU A 41 -29.02 -19.75 1.83
C LEU A 41 -27.87 -19.72 0.82
N LEU A 42 -27.73 -20.77 0.03
CA LEU A 42 -26.70 -20.83 -1.02
C LEU A 42 -26.90 -19.73 -2.06
N SER A 43 -28.14 -19.44 -2.41
CA SER A 43 -28.47 -18.35 -3.34
C SER A 43 -28.14 -16.98 -2.75
N ASP A 44 -28.39 -16.76 -1.46
CA ASP A 44 -28.01 -15.55 -0.73
C ASP A 44 -26.49 -15.38 -0.72
N ASP A 45 -25.74 -16.42 -0.40
CA ASP A 45 -24.27 -16.40 -0.38
C ASP A 45 -23.68 -16.12 -1.77
N ILE A 46 -24.26 -16.70 -2.83
CA ILE A 46 -23.82 -16.43 -4.21
C ILE A 46 -24.16 -15.00 -4.64
N GLU A 47 -25.34 -14.48 -4.28
CA GLU A 47 -25.69 -13.10 -4.56
C GLU A 47 -24.77 -12.11 -3.83
N ASP A 48 -24.44 -12.37 -2.58
CA ASP A 48 -23.54 -11.54 -1.79
C ASP A 48 -22.12 -11.58 -2.37
N LEU A 49 -21.66 -12.77 -2.77
CA LEU A 49 -20.39 -12.93 -3.46
C LEU A 49 -20.40 -12.19 -4.80
N HIS A 50 -21.46 -12.30 -5.59
CA HIS A 50 -21.59 -11.57 -6.84
C HIS A 50 -21.56 -10.05 -6.61
N ARG A 51 -22.29 -9.56 -5.58
CA ARG A 51 -22.31 -8.12 -5.24
C ARG A 51 -20.94 -7.62 -4.77
N GLU A 52 -20.20 -8.46 -4.04
CA GLU A 52 -18.84 -8.13 -3.61
C GLU A 52 -17.86 -7.98 -4.80
N TYR A 53 -18.01 -8.82 -5.83
CA TYR A 53 -17.10 -8.80 -7.00
C TYR A 53 -17.55 -7.85 -8.10
N TYR A 54 -18.85 -7.66 -8.25
CA TYR A 54 -19.45 -6.89 -9.32
C TYR A 54 -20.41 -5.83 -8.75
N PRO A 55 -19.89 -4.74 -8.17
CA PRO A 55 -20.73 -3.66 -7.67
C PRO A 55 -21.61 -3.11 -8.78
N ARG A 56 -22.81 -2.67 -8.42
CA ARG A 56 -23.79 -2.15 -9.39
C ARG A 56 -23.19 -0.98 -10.16
N ARG A 57 -23.52 -0.86 -11.43
CA ARG A 57 -23.06 0.24 -12.30
C ARG A 57 -23.42 1.62 -11.73
N SER A 58 -24.49 1.74 -10.95
CA SER A 58 -24.90 2.96 -10.26
C SER A 58 -23.97 3.35 -9.10
N GLU A 59 -23.09 2.46 -8.64
CA GLU A 59 -22.16 2.69 -7.54
C GLU A 59 -20.80 3.23 -8.03
N VAL A 60 -20.60 3.26 -9.36
CA VAL A 60 -19.36 3.73 -9.98
C VAL A 60 -19.61 5.08 -10.65
N GLY A 61 -18.96 6.12 -10.15
CA GLY A 61 -19.08 7.48 -10.65
C GLY A 61 -18.17 7.78 -11.85
N PHE A 62 -18.18 9.05 -12.25
CA PHE A 62 -17.34 9.53 -13.35
C PHE A 62 -15.85 9.35 -13.02
N GLY A 63 -15.12 8.68 -13.92
CA GLY A 63 -13.67 8.48 -13.79
C GLY A 63 -13.24 7.53 -12.69
N GLU A 64 -14.19 6.83 -12.07
CA GLU A 64 -13.93 5.80 -11.07
C GLU A 64 -13.79 4.43 -11.72
N ILE A 65 -13.02 3.57 -11.09
CA ILE A 65 -12.84 2.18 -11.47
C ILE A 65 -13.11 1.26 -10.30
N VAL A 66 -13.68 0.11 -10.58
CA VAL A 66 -13.80 -0.99 -9.63
C VAL A 66 -12.47 -1.74 -9.61
N PHE A 67 -11.90 -1.89 -8.44
CA PHE A 67 -10.62 -2.58 -8.29
C PHE A 67 -10.63 -3.52 -7.09
N ARG A 68 -10.05 -4.71 -7.27
CA ARG A 68 -9.93 -5.67 -6.19
C ARG A 68 -8.52 -5.67 -5.63
N THR A 69 -8.40 -5.42 -4.34
CA THR A 69 -7.11 -5.32 -3.65
C THR A 69 -7.12 -6.08 -2.33
N THR A 70 -6.02 -6.09 -1.62
CA THR A 70 -5.90 -6.75 -0.32
C THR A 70 -6.76 -6.05 0.72
N LYS A 71 -7.56 -6.81 1.47
CA LYS A 71 -8.35 -6.30 2.58
C LYS A 71 -7.46 -5.88 3.76
N ASP A 72 -7.76 -4.74 4.34
CA ASP A 72 -7.17 -4.28 5.59
C ASP A 72 -7.96 -4.82 6.78
N ASP A 73 -7.67 -6.06 7.15
CA ASP A 73 -8.32 -6.77 8.24
C ASP A 73 -7.49 -6.77 9.54
N GLY A 74 -6.42 -5.96 9.59
CA GLY A 74 -5.49 -5.92 10.71
C GLY A 74 -4.61 -7.16 10.84
N GLN A 75 -4.75 -8.14 9.95
CA GLN A 75 -3.90 -9.33 9.96
C GLN A 75 -2.45 -8.94 9.64
N ARG A 76 -1.56 -9.41 10.50
CA ARG A 76 -0.12 -9.24 10.26
C ARG A 76 0.37 -10.30 9.29
N GLN A 77 1.42 -9.94 8.57
CA GLN A 77 2.13 -10.91 7.77
C GLN A 77 2.63 -12.07 8.66
N SER A 78 2.24 -13.30 8.35
CA SER A 78 2.95 -14.48 8.80
C SER A 78 4.00 -14.88 7.78
N TYR A 79 5.11 -15.42 8.24
CA TYR A 79 6.18 -15.93 7.38
C TYR A 79 5.62 -16.99 6.41
N GLY A 80 5.85 -16.83 5.12
CA GLY A 80 5.41 -17.78 4.10
C GLY A 80 4.03 -17.50 3.47
N LYS A 81 3.26 -16.53 3.96
CA LYS A 81 2.01 -16.12 3.31
C LYS A 81 2.25 -15.55 1.92
N LYS A 82 1.59 -16.11 0.92
CA LYS A 82 1.57 -15.59 -0.44
C LYS A 82 0.48 -14.52 -0.58
N THR A 83 0.47 -13.81 -1.70
CA THR A 83 -0.55 -12.78 -1.98
C THR A 83 -1.97 -13.37 -2.00
N GLU A 84 -2.11 -14.60 -2.45
CA GLU A 84 -3.36 -15.37 -2.54
C GLU A 84 -3.96 -15.70 -1.16
N ASP A 85 -3.12 -15.75 -0.13
CA ASP A 85 -3.53 -16.09 1.24
C ASP A 85 -4.14 -14.89 2.01
N TYR A 86 -4.15 -13.70 1.40
CA TYR A 86 -4.76 -12.52 2.00
C TYR A 86 -6.19 -12.37 1.53
N ALA A 87 -7.09 -12.09 2.47
CA ALA A 87 -8.44 -11.67 2.13
C ALA A 87 -8.38 -10.47 1.17
N SER A 88 -9.26 -10.42 0.21
CA SER A 88 -9.37 -9.33 -0.75
C SER A 88 -10.69 -8.59 -0.55
N VAL A 89 -10.72 -7.34 -0.97
CA VAL A 89 -11.90 -6.48 -0.95
C VAL A 89 -12.00 -5.73 -2.27
N THR A 90 -13.21 -5.52 -2.72
CA THR A 90 -13.49 -4.67 -3.88
C THR A 90 -13.65 -3.23 -3.42
N VAL A 91 -12.94 -2.32 -4.08
CA VAL A 91 -12.94 -0.88 -3.80
C VAL A 91 -13.26 -0.11 -5.08
N VAL A 92 -13.89 1.05 -4.95
CA VAL A 92 -14.13 1.97 -6.05
C VAL A 92 -13.11 3.10 -5.96
N LEU A 93 -12.25 3.21 -6.96
CA LEU A 93 -11.12 4.12 -6.94
C LEU A 93 -11.31 5.28 -7.92
N PRO A 94 -11.21 6.55 -7.46
CA PRO A 94 -11.31 7.72 -8.31
C PRO A 94 -10.01 7.95 -9.10
N LEU A 95 -9.90 7.30 -10.26
CA LEU A 95 -8.71 7.41 -11.13
C LEU A 95 -8.64 8.78 -11.81
N ILE A 96 -9.80 9.31 -12.23
CA ILE A 96 -9.92 10.62 -12.87
C ILE A 96 -11.01 11.40 -12.14
N THR A 97 -10.74 12.65 -11.77
CA THR A 97 -11.74 13.55 -11.17
C THR A 97 -12.11 14.67 -12.13
N LYS A 98 -13.17 15.40 -11.82
CA LYS A 98 -13.57 16.58 -12.61
C LYS A 98 -12.46 17.64 -12.60
N GLU A 99 -11.79 17.83 -11.48
CA GLU A 99 -10.68 18.75 -11.32
C GLU A 99 -9.49 18.37 -12.22
N ASP A 100 -9.23 17.07 -12.41
CA ASP A 100 -8.19 16.60 -13.31
C ASP A 100 -8.50 16.97 -14.77
N VAL A 101 -9.78 16.92 -15.16
CA VAL A 101 -10.26 17.33 -16.49
C VAL A 101 -10.16 18.84 -16.66
N GLU A 102 -10.65 19.61 -15.68
CA GLU A 102 -10.59 21.08 -15.71
C GLU A 102 -9.15 21.59 -15.82
N ARG A 103 -8.24 21.04 -15.04
CA ARG A 103 -6.81 21.38 -15.12
C ARG A 103 -6.22 21.12 -16.50
N ARG A 104 -6.70 20.10 -17.24
CA ARG A 104 -6.26 19.83 -18.62
C ARG A 104 -6.85 20.80 -19.63
N ILE A 105 -8.09 21.22 -19.45
CA ILE A 105 -8.76 22.18 -20.32
C ILE A 105 -8.09 23.56 -20.23
N TYR A 106 -7.78 24.00 -19.00
CA TYR A 106 -7.19 25.33 -18.76
C TYR A 106 -5.67 25.34 -18.76
N TYR A 107 -5.05 24.26 -19.23
CA TYR A 107 -3.60 24.16 -19.27
C TYR A 107 -2.99 25.16 -20.24
N LYS A 108 -2.20 26.11 -19.71
CA LYS A 108 -1.40 27.01 -20.56
C LYS A 108 -0.11 26.29 -20.97
N LYS A 109 0.19 26.31 -22.26
CA LYS A 109 1.42 25.76 -22.84
C LYS A 109 2.62 26.53 -22.23
N GLY A 110 3.31 25.90 -21.30
CA GLY A 110 4.49 26.45 -20.63
C GLY A 110 5.78 25.81 -21.14
N ASP A 111 6.90 26.20 -20.55
CA ASP A 111 8.20 25.60 -20.78
C ASP A 111 8.19 24.08 -20.52
N ARG A 112 9.07 23.32 -21.21
CA ARG A 112 9.15 21.85 -21.11
C ARG A 112 9.41 21.39 -19.67
N ASN A 113 10.20 22.10 -18.89
CA ASN A 113 10.49 21.77 -17.49
C ASN A 113 9.27 21.97 -16.59
N SER A 114 8.55 23.07 -16.77
CA SER A 114 7.28 23.34 -16.08
C SER A 114 6.24 22.26 -16.36
N ASN A 115 6.19 21.74 -17.59
CA ASN A 115 5.28 20.65 -17.98
C ASN A 115 5.60 19.35 -17.25
N TYR A 116 6.88 19.04 -17.01
CA TYR A 116 7.29 17.85 -16.30
C TYR A 116 6.92 17.93 -14.80
N GLU A 117 7.22 19.05 -14.17
CA GLU A 117 6.90 19.30 -12.76
C GLU A 117 5.39 19.26 -12.49
N HIS A 118 4.58 19.88 -13.36
CA HIS A 118 3.13 19.82 -13.28
C HIS A 118 2.59 18.40 -13.47
N ARG A 119 3.22 17.59 -14.32
CA ARG A 119 2.85 16.19 -14.53
C ARG A 119 3.19 15.36 -13.31
N GLU A 120 4.37 15.54 -12.72
CA GLU A 120 4.78 14.85 -11.50
C GLU A 120 3.85 15.19 -10.33
N ALA A 121 3.52 16.46 -10.14
CA ALA A 121 2.59 16.90 -9.10
C ALA A 121 1.20 16.25 -9.25
N ARG A 122 0.66 16.20 -10.47
CA ARG A 122 -0.62 15.53 -10.74
C ARG A 122 -0.57 14.03 -10.48
N ASP A 123 0.52 13.37 -10.91
CA ASP A 123 0.70 11.95 -10.68
C ASP A 123 0.77 11.65 -9.16
N ILE A 124 1.46 12.50 -8.39
CA ILE A 124 1.50 12.38 -6.92
C ILE A 124 0.12 12.58 -6.30
N GLU A 125 -0.65 13.59 -6.73
CA GLU A 125 -2.02 13.82 -6.24
C GLU A 125 -2.92 12.62 -6.53
N THR A 126 -2.85 12.05 -7.74
CA THR A 126 -3.59 10.84 -8.11
C THR A 126 -3.19 9.66 -7.23
N MET A 127 -1.90 9.43 -7.01
CA MET A 127 -1.40 8.37 -6.15
C MET A 127 -1.92 8.51 -4.71
N VAL A 128 -1.88 9.71 -4.15
CA VAL A 128 -2.37 10.01 -2.80
C VAL A 128 -3.86 9.72 -2.69
N ARG A 129 -4.63 10.17 -3.67
CA ARG A 129 -6.08 9.95 -3.75
C ARG A 129 -6.42 8.46 -3.78
N LEU A 130 -5.76 7.69 -4.66
CA LEU A 130 -5.98 6.25 -4.78
C LEU A 130 -5.67 5.51 -3.48
N LEU A 131 -4.54 5.82 -2.84
CA LEU A 131 -4.12 5.17 -1.59
C LEU A 131 -5.06 5.49 -0.42
N LYS A 132 -5.42 6.76 -0.25
CA LYS A 132 -6.31 7.20 0.82
C LYS A 132 -7.72 6.64 0.64
N GLU A 133 -8.22 6.64 -0.58
CA GLU A 133 -9.55 6.12 -0.89
C GLU A 133 -9.63 4.60 -0.74
N ALA A 134 -8.63 3.85 -1.22
CA ALA A 134 -8.55 2.41 -0.98
C ALA A 134 -8.58 2.10 0.51
N LYS A 135 -7.76 2.79 1.31
CA LYS A 135 -7.71 2.62 2.77
C LYS A 135 -9.04 2.95 3.44
N ARG A 136 -9.73 4.02 3.01
CA ARG A 136 -11.05 4.40 3.52
C ARG A 136 -12.08 3.29 3.32
N GLN A 137 -12.00 2.56 2.21
CA GLN A 137 -12.86 1.43 1.88
C GLN A 137 -12.35 0.08 2.43
N GLY A 138 -11.34 0.09 3.30
CA GLY A 138 -10.78 -1.13 3.90
C GLY A 138 -9.87 -1.93 2.98
N GLY A 139 -9.33 -1.31 1.93
CA GLY A 139 -8.38 -1.89 1.00
C GLY A 139 -6.96 -1.36 1.15
N LEU A 140 -5.96 -2.15 0.79
CA LEU A 140 -4.55 -1.79 0.81
C LEU A 140 -3.92 -2.03 -0.56
N LEU A 141 -3.62 -0.94 -1.27
CA LEU A 141 -2.91 -1.01 -2.55
C LEU A 141 -1.41 -1.27 -2.35
N SER A 142 -0.87 -2.16 -3.17
CA SER A 142 0.57 -2.40 -3.28
C SER A 142 1.23 -1.45 -4.28
N GLY A 143 2.56 -1.34 -4.23
CA GLY A 143 3.32 -0.57 -5.22
C GLY A 143 3.15 -1.10 -6.65
N ALA A 144 2.97 -2.42 -6.81
CA ALA A 144 2.73 -3.04 -8.12
C ALA A 144 1.35 -2.66 -8.68
N GLU A 145 0.30 -2.70 -7.85
CA GLU A 145 -1.05 -2.27 -8.25
C GLU A 145 -1.07 -0.79 -8.64
N LEU A 146 -0.42 0.10 -7.87
CA LEU A 146 -0.27 1.51 -8.25
C LEU A 146 0.50 1.69 -9.56
N SER A 147 1.56 0.90 -9.76
CA SER A 147 2.33 0.92 -11.02
C SER A 147 1.44 0.60 -12.23
N MET A 148 0.57 -0.39 -12.10
CA MET A 148 -0.40 -0.78 -13.14
C MET A 148 -1.49 0.29 -13.32
N LEU A 149 -2.14 0.71 -12.23
CA LEU A 149 -3.23 1.70 -12.26
C LEU A 149 -2.81 3.04 -12.87
N MET A 150 -1.61 3.49 -12.55
CA MET A 150 -1.09 4.78 -13.00
C MET A 150 -0.26 4.69 -14.28
N ASN A 151 -0.02 3.48 -14.80
CA ASN A 151 0.88 3.25 -15.94
C ASN A 151 2.26 3.92 -15.73
N ARG A 152 2.85 3.68 -14.57
CA ARG A 152 4.17 4.19 -14.17
C ARG A 152 5.06 3.06 -13.68
N SER A 153 6.37 3.18 -13.87
CA SER A 153 7.32 2.19 -13.35
C SER A 153 7.33 2.15 -11.81
N LEU A 154 7.66 1.02 -11.22
CA LEU A 154 7.80 0.89 -9.76
C LEU A 154 8.82 1.89 -9.19
N SER A 155 9.89 2.21 -9.94
CA SER A 155 10.87 3.21 -9.55
C SER A 155 10.27 4.62 -9.51
N THR A 156 9.38 4.94 -10.45
CA THR A 156 8.64 6.21 -10.47
C THR A 156 7.68 6.31 -9.29
N ILE A 157 6.91 5.24 -9.00
CA ILE A 157 6.02 5.21 -7.82
C ILE A 157 6.81 5.45 -6.53
N ARG A 158 8.00 4.84 -6.39
CA ARG A 158 8.88 5.08 -5.22
C ARG A 158 9.32 6.53 -5.12
N LYS A 159 9.73 7.14 -6.24
CA LYS A 159 10.08 8.59 -6.26
C LYS A 159 8.91 9.46 -5.80
N TYR A 160 7.69 9.15 -6.22
CA TYR A 160 6.49 9.89 -5.83
C TYR A 160 6.17 9.74 -4.35
N LEU A 161 6.29 8.53 -3.79
CA LEU A 161 6.13 8.28 -2.35
C LEU A 161 7.16 9.07 -1.54
N ASP A 162 8.43 9.05 -1.97
CA ASP A 162 9.51 9.78 -1.31
C ASP A 162 9.32 11.30 -1.41
N ALA A 163 8.90 11.80 -2.57
CA ALA A 163 8.63 13.23 -2.79
C ALA A 163 7.47 13.73 -1.91
N TYR A 164 6.39 12.93 -1.82
CA TYR A 164 5.25 13.25 -0.97
C TYR A 164 5.65 13.26 0.52
N LEU A 165 6.36 12.23 0.97
CA LEU A 165 6.86 12.15 2.34
C LEU A 165 7.74 13.35 2.71
N LYS A 166 8.66 13.74 1.82
CA LYS A 166 9.53 14.90 2.05
C LYS A 166 8.75 16.21 2.15
N LYS A 167 7.71 16.36 1.33
CA LYS A 167 6.91 17.58 1.29
C LYS A 167 5.95 17.70 2.49
N THR A 168 5.36 16.59 2.92
CA THR A 168 4.26 16.59 3.90
C THR A 168 4.64 15.99 5.25
N GLY A 169 5.68 15.17 5.31
CA GLY A 169 6.00 14.35 6.49
C GLY A 169 5.03 13.19 6.72
N GLU A 170 4.01 13.01 5.86
CA GLU A 170 2.98 11.98 5.98
C GLU A 170 3.39 10.70 5.25
N ILE A 171 3.20 9.55 5.90
CA ILE A 171 3.40 8.23 5.29
C ILE A 171 2.06 7.75 4.74
N LEU A 172 2.03 7.49 3.43
CA LEU A 172 0.84 6.98 2.77
C LEU A 172 0.59 5.50 3.09
N PRO A 173 -0.69 5.05 3.16
CA PRO A 173 -1.06 3.69 3.57
C PRO A 173 -0.83 2.66 2.45
N LEU A 174 0.41 2.47 2.02
CA LEU A 174 0.79 1.42 1.08
C LEU A 174 0.74 0.06 1.78
N LYS A 175 0.26 -0.99 1.09
CA LYS A 175 0.21 -2.37 1.61
C LYS A 175 1.52 -2.79 2.28
N GLY A 176 2.67 -2.52 1.63
CA GLY A 176 3.98 -2.87 2.16
C GLY A 176 4.33 -2.15 3.46
N TYR A 177 3.80 -0.96 3.69
CA TYR A 177 4.01 -0.20 4.92
C TYR A 177 3.08 -0.65 6.05
N VAL A 178 1.80 -0.82 5.74
CA VAL A 178 0.78 -1.21 6.74
C VAL A 178 1.01 -2.63 7.24
N LEU A 179 1.31 -3.57 6.33
CA LEU A 179 1.53 -4.98 6.66
C LEU A 179 2.99 -5.33 6.97
N ASP A 180 3.89 -4.36 7.03
CA ASP A 180 5.34 -4.57 7.26
C ASP A 180 5.95 -5.56 6.25
N GLN A 181 5.54 -5.48 4.98
CA GLN A 181 5.97 -6.37 3.91
C GLN A 181 7.01 -5.73 3.01
N GLY A 182 7.99 -6.52 2.65
CA GLY A 182 8.97 -6.14 1.63
C GLY A 182 10.33 -5.75 2.18
N SER A 183 11.29 -5.73 1.26
CA SER A 183 12.70 -5.41 1.54
C SER A 183 13.01 -3.91 1.36
N LEU A 184 12.00 -3.06 1.32
CA LEU A 184 12.21 -1.62 1.12
C LEU A 184 12.75 -0.99 2.39
N PRO A 185 13.96 -0.41 2.35
CA PRO A 185 14.59 0.22 3.52
C PRO A 185 13.86 1.47 4.02
N THR A 186 12.92 2.00 3.26
CA THR A 186 12.33 3.33 3.44
C THR A 186 11.60 3.48 4.78
N HIS A 187 10.75 2.53 5.18
CA HIS A 187 10.00 2.67 6.43
C HIS A 187 10.84 2.40 7.68
N LYS A 188 11.77 1.43 7.63
CA LYS A 188 12.75 1.23 8.72
C LYS A 188 13.63 2.46 8.89
N GLY A 189 14.07 3.06 7.77
CA GLY A 189 14.82 4.31 7.78
C GLY A 189 14.07 5.45 8.45
N ILE A 190 12.77 5.58 8.17
CA ILE A 190 11.91 6.61 8.79
C ILE A 190 11.78 6.37 10.30
N ILE A 191 11.47 5.15 10.72
CA ILE A 191 11.34 4.78 12.14
C ILE A 191 12.64 5.09 12.89
N ILE A 192 13.78 4.70 12.32
CA ILE A 192 15.09 4.94 12.93
C ILE A 192 15.46 6.42 12.92
N SER A 193 15.13 7.16 11.85
CA SER A 193 15.34 8.61 11.79
C SER A 193 14.54 9.35 12.86
N LEU A 194 13.27 9.01 13.05
CA LEU A 194 12.42 9.58 14.10
C LEU A 194 12.96 9.22 15.50
N TYR A 195 13.43 7.99 15.69
CA TYR A 195 14.05 7.57 16.95
C TYR A 195 15.35 8.33 17.27
N GLU A 196 16.22 8.55 16.28
CA GLU A 196 17.45 9.34 16.45
C GLU A 196 17.17 10.83 16.71
N GLN A 197 15.98 11.32 16.34
CA GLN A 197 15.49 12.67 16.69
C GLN A 197 14.94 12.74 18.13
N GLY A 198 14.94 11.65 18.87
CA GLY A 198 14.44 11.59 20.23
C GLY A 198 12.93 11.41 20.37
N ILE A 199 12.22 11.10 19.27
CA ILE A 199 10.78 10.83 19.32
C ILE A 199 10.55 9.48 20.03
N SER A 200 9.56 9.43 20.94
CA SER A 200 9.25 8.22 21.68
C SER A 200 8.76 7.09 20.76
N PRO A 201 9.03 5.81 21.10
CA PRO A 201 8.51 4.68 20.31
C PRO A 201 6.99 4.70 20.15
N ALA A 202 6.24 5.16 21.16
CA ALA A 202 4.78 5.28 21.10
C ALA A 202 4.33 6.34 20.07
N ASP A 203 5.00 7.51 20.04
CA ASP A 203 4.72 8.55 19.07
C ASP A 203 5.13 8.13 17.65
N ILE A 204 6.19 7.34 17.53
CA ILE A 204 6.59 6.76 16.23
C ILE A 204 5.50 5.83 15.71
N VAL A 205 4.89 5.01 16.57
CA VAL A 205 3.74 4.17 16.20
C VAL A 205 2.60 5.01 15.64
N LEU A 206 2.22 6.08 16.33
CA LEU A 206 1.15 6.98 15.89
C LEU A 206 1.46 7.66 14.55
N LYS A 207 2.70 8.14 14.38
CA LYS A 207 3.12 8.83 13.15
C LYS A 207 3.28 7.91 11.95
N THR A 208 3.69 6.66 12.18
CA THR A 208 4.04 5.73 11.08
C THR A 208 2.95 4.69 10.79
N GLY A 209 1.95 4.56 11.66
CA GLY A 209 0.90 3.54 11.55
C GLY A 209 1.40 2.10 11.76
N HIS A 210 2.64 1.91 12.24
CA HIS A 210 3.21 0.61 12.53
C HIS A 210 2.75 0.11 13.91
N SER A 211 2.79 -1.21 14.09
CA SER A 211 2.52 -1.76 15.43
C SER A 211 3.68 -1.47 16.38
N GLN A 212 3.37 -1.32 17.68
CA GLN A 212 4.37 -1.13 18.74
C GLN A 212 5.49 -2.18 18.64
N ASN A 213 5.12 -3.45 18.51
CA ASN A 213 6.10 -4.55 18.43
C ASN A 213 7.03 -4.43 17.20
N ALA A 214 6.55 -3.88 16.07
CA ALA A 214 7.39 -3.67 14.89
C ALA A 214 8.38 -2.53 15.12
N VAL A 215 7.91 -1.41 15.67
CA VAL A 215 8.75 -0.26 16.01
C VAL A 215 9.82 -0.65 17.02
N ASP A 216 9.44 -1.31 18.11
CA ASP A 216 10.38 -1.77 19.16
C ASP A 216 11.43 -2.74 18.60
N ARG A 217 11.02 -3.65 17.73
CA ARG A 217 11.94 -4.58 17.06
C ARG A 217 12.95 -3.86 16.18
N TYR A 218 12.54 -2.87 15.39
CA TYR A 218 13.45 -2.10 14.56
C TYR A 218 14.43 -1.27 15.39
N ILE A 219 13.95 -0.60 16.40
CA ILE A 219 14.77 0.19 17.32
C ILE A 219 15.78 -0.72 18.05
N LYS A 220 15.33 -1.88 18.57
CA LYS A 220 16.20 -2.86 19.22
C LYS A 220 17.33 -3.33 18.32
N HIS A 221 17.01 -3.72 17.07
CA HIS A 221 18.03 -4.18 16.11
C HIS A 221 19.02 -3.06 15.76
N TYR A 222 18.52 -1.87 15.47
CA TYR A 222 19.36 -0.71 15.20
C TYR A 222 20.29 -0.37 16.38
N THR A 223 19.74 -0.30 17.58
CA THR A 223 20.51 0.03 18.79
C THR A 223 21.60 -1.00 19.08
N GLN A 224 21.34 -2.29 18.85
CA GLN A 224 22.35 -3.34 18.96
C GLN A 224 23.49 -3.13 17.96
N ILE A 225 23.15 -2.96 16.69
CA ILE A 225 24.14 -2.76 15.62
C ILE A 225 24.92 -1.45 15.83
N LYS A 226 24.23 -0.36 16.18
CA LYS A 226 24.86 0.94 16.52
C LYS A 226 25.91 0.79 17.65
N LYS A 227 25.57 0.08 18.73
CA LYS A 227 26.49 -0.16 19.83
C LYS A 227 27.74 -0.94 19.40
N LEU A 228 27.60 -1.95 18.54
CA LEU A 228 28.71 -2.76 18.04
C LEU A 228 29.59 -1.95 17.06
N LEU A 229 28.99 -1.14 16.20
CA LEU A 229 29.71 -0.20 15.32
C LEU A 229 30.52 0.82 16.13
N MET A 230 29.93 1.36 17.20
CA MET A 230 30.65 2.30 18.08
C MET A 230 31.83 1.66 18.83
N LYS A 231 31.84 0.33 18.98
CA LYS A 231 32.98 -0.46 19.50
C LYS A 231 34.01 -0.80 18.43
N GLY A 232 33.83 -0.33 17.19
CA GLY A 232 34.78 -0.56 16.10
C GLY A 232 34.67 -1.95 15.45
N MET A 233 33.57 -2.69 15.67
CA MET A 233 33.37 -4.00 15.06
C MET A 233 32.98 -3.87 13.58
N ASP A 234 33.50 -4.77 12.75
CA ASP A 234 33.17 -4.85 11.34
C ASP A 234 31.82 -5.54 11.09
N GLU A 235 31.32 -5.47 9.89
CA GLU A 235 30.01 -6.02 9.51
C GLU A 235 29.93 -7.55 9.70
N VAL A 236 31.07 -8.27 9.56
CA VAL A 236 31.12 -9.72 9.70
C VAL A 236 30.96 -10.11 11.17
N ALA A 237 31.74 -9.47 12.07
CA ALA A 237 31.62 -9.67 13.50
C ALA A 237 30.22 -9.29 14.02
N ILE A 238 29.63 -8.17 13.52
CA ILE A 238 28.27 -7.77 13.86
C ILE A 238 27.25 -8.82 13.42
N LYS A 239 27.38 -9.40 12.23
CA LYS A 239 26.53 -10.49 11.75
C LYS A 239 26.60 -11.70 12.71
N GLU A 240 27.80 -12.12 13.09
CA GLU A 240 28.01 -13.27 13.97
C GLU A 240 27.41 -13.05 15.37
N ILE A 241 27.65 -11.89 15.97
CA ILE A 241 27.16 -11.55 17.30
C ILE A 241 25.64 -11.38 17.32
N THR A 242 25.07 -10.75 16.28
CA THR A 242 23.63 -10.47 16.27
C THR A 242 22.78 -11.60 15.69
N GLY A 243 23.39 -12.59 15.01
CA GLY A 243 22.69 -13.67 14.32
C GLY A 243 21.85 -13.20 13.13
N ARG A 244 22.09 -11.97 12.62
CA ARG A 244 21.33 -11.38 11.52
C ARG A 244 21.95 -11.70 10.17
N THR A 245 21.14 -11.66 9.11
CA THR A 245 21.70 -11.81 7.76
C THR A 245 22.58 -10.60 7.41
N MET A 246 23.61 -10.81 6.61
CA MET A 246 24.50 -9.73 6.16
C MET A 246 23.75 -8.58 5.49
N LYS A 247 22.66 -8.87 4.76
CA LYS A 247 21.80 -7.87 4.14
C LYS A 247 21.19 -6.92 5.16
N VAL A 248 20.68 -7.45 6.26
CA VAL A 248 20.07 -6.66 7.36
C VAL A 248 21.12 -5.84 8.09
N VAL A 249 22.31 -6.42 8.34
CA VAL A 249 23.40 -5.70 8.97
C VAL A 249 23.83 -4.50 8.11
N LYS A 250 24.11 -4.72 6.83
CA LYS A 250 24.48 -3.65 5.89
C LYS A 250 23.44 -2.54 5.79
N GLU A 251 22.16 -2.90 5.84
CA GLU A 251 21.06 -1.93 5.82
C GLU A 251 21.10 -0.99 7.04
N TYR A 252 21.26 -1.52 8.25
CA TYR A 252 21.36 -0.72 9.46
C TYR A 252 22.70 0.04 9.59
N VAL A 253 23.78 -0.52 9.10
CA VAL A 253 25.09 0.16 9.01
C VAL A 253 24.97 1.38 8.11
N ARG A 254 24.36 1.22 6.92
CA ARG A 254 24.09 2.34 6.01
C ARG A 254 23.23 3.42 6.68
N LEU A 255 22.12 3.04 7.30
CA LEU A 255 21.25 3.97 8.02
C LEU A 255 22.01 4.74 9.12
N TYR A 256 22.90 4.06 9.84
CA TYR A 256 23.72 4.72 10.87
C TYR A 256 24.64 5.80 10.28
N TYR A 257 25.33 5.50 9.18
CA TYR A 257 26.21 6.48 8.54
C TYR A 257 25.43 7.61 7.83
N ASP A 258 24.29 7.29 7.22
CA ASP A 258 23.40 8.29 6.60
C ASP A 258 22.87 9.29 7.64
N LEU A 259 22.58 8.85 8.86
CA LEU A 259 22.11 9.69 9.96
C LEU A 259 23.27 10.36 10.75
N ASN A 260 24.51 9.87 10.59
CA ASN A 260 25.69 10.39 11.29
C ASN A 260 26.86 10.67 10.30
N PRO A 261 26.71 11.58 9.33
CA PRO A 261 27.71 11.79 8.27
C PRO A 261 29.09 12.19 8.80
N GLN A 262 29.17 12.85 9.96
CA GLN A 262 30.44 13.23 10.60
C GLN A 262 31.27 12.02 11.07
N LYS A 263 30.63 10.86 11.25
CA LYS A 263 31.30 9.64 11.71
C LYS A 263 31.77 8.76 10.53
N ALA A 264 31.19 8.94 9.35
CA ALA A 264 31.60 8.25 8.12
C ALA A 264 33.01 8.65 7.66
N LEU A 265 33.47 9.84 8.01
CA LEU A 265 34.78 10.38 7.64
C LEU A 265 35.97 9.83 8.48
N LYS A 266 35.71 9.00 9.47
CA LYS A 266 36.75 8.49 10.41
C LYS A 266 37.15 7.03 10.21
N THR A 267 36.66 6.31 9.22
CA THR A 267 37.10 4.95 8.90
C THR A 267 38.27 4.97 7.92
N PRO A 268 39.49 4.57 8.33
CA PRO A 268 40.60 4.43 7.40
C PRO A 268 40.42 3.12 6.62
N GLY A 269 40.11 3.18 5.34
CA GLY A 269 40.32 2.04 4.47
C GLY A 269 39.30 1.65 3.43
N ASP A 270 38.46 2.53 2.87
CA ASP A 270 37.77 2.20 1.62
C ASP A 270 37.89 3.33 0.59
N LYS A 271 38.71 3.04 -0.42
CA LYS A 271 38.75 3.84 -1.65
C LYS A 271 37.39 3.70 -2.35
N CYS A 272 36.67 4.81 -2.43
CA CYS A 272 35.48 4.95 -3.26
C CYS A 272 35.75 4.44 -4.67
N ARG A 273 35.19 3.31 -5.03
CA ARG A 273 34.95 2.95 -6.43
C ARG A 273 33.73 3.73 -6.92
N ASN A 274 34.01 4.74 -7.74
CA ASN A 274 33.01 5.46 -8.51
C ASN A 274 32.19 4.49 -9.36
N SER A 275 30.95 4.23 -8.98
CA SER A 275 29.93 3.74 -9.89
C SER A 275 28.75 4.72 -9.88
N LYS A 276 28.38 5.21 -11.05
CA LYS A 276 27.38 6.26 -11.31
C LYS A 276 25.93 5.89 -10.95
N SER A 277 25.71 4.92 -10.07
CA SER A 277 24.38 4.44 -9.67
C SER A 277 23.94 4.82 -8.25
N ASP A 278 24.78 5.50 -7.44
CA ASP A 278 24.52 5.69 -5.99
C ASP A 278 24.17 7.12 -5.56
N CYS A 279 23.51 7.88 -6.42
CA CYS A 279 23.04 9.25 -6.10
C CYS A 279 21.75 9.27 -5.25
N PHE A 280 21.59 8.32 -4.30
CA PHE A 280 20.37 8.23 -3.48
C PHE A 280 20.53 8.68 -2.03
N SER A 281 21.75 9.01 -1.57
CA SER A 281 21.99 9.23 -0.13
C SER A 281 21.96 10.70 0.35
N ALA A 282 21.87 11.68 -0.53
CA ALA A 282 21.92 13.09 -0.12
C ALA A 282 20.58 13.68 0.36
N THR A 283 19.46 12.94 0.26
CA THR A 283 18.13 13.54 0.33
C THR A 283 17.43 13.39 1.69
N VAL A 284 17.91 12.54 2.58
CA VAL A 284 17.31 12.40 3.94
C VAL A 284 17.78 13.55 4.86
N ILE A 285 18.89 14.19 4.56
CA ILE A 285 19.49 15.21 5.43
C ILE A 285 18.79 16.57 5.33
N PHE A 286 18.03 16.84 4.26
CA PHE A 286 17.45 18.17 4.02
C PHE A 286 16.14 18.46 4.78
N VAL A 287 15.46 17.45 5.29
CA VAL A 287 14.19 17.65 6.03
C VAL A 287 14.41 18.22 7.45
N LEU A 288 15.63 18.19 7.97
CA LEU A 288 15.95 18.57 9.35
C LEU A 288 16.31 20.06 9.55
N ARG A 289 16.35 20.88 8.50
CA ARG A 289 16.78 22.30 8.62
C ARG A 289 15.68 23.36 8.51
N TYR A 290 14.42 22.99 8.36
CA TYR A 290 13.35 23.97 8.09
C TYR A 290 12.24 24.07 9.14
N ASN A 291 12.45 23.62 10.38
CA ASN A 291 11.56 23.93 11.49
C ASN A 291 12.38 24.48 12.68
N ARG A 292 12.72 25.74 12.57
CA ARG A 292 12.92 26.69 13.67
C ARG A 292 12.17 27.96 13.36
#